data_e4d046d400aba33f3281fc737e2959a9
#
_entry.id   e4d046d400aba33f3281fc737e2959a9
#
_cell.length_a   1.000
_cell.length_b   1.000
_cell.length_c   1.000
_cell.angle_alpha   90.00
_cell.angle_beta   90.00
_cell.angle_gamma   90.00
#
_symmetry.space_group_name_H-M   'P 1'
#
loop_
_entity.id
_entity.type
_entity.pdbx_description
1 polymer ?
#
loop_
_entity_poly.entity_id
_entity_poly.type
_entity_poly.pdbx_seq_one_letter_code
_entity_poly.pdbx_strand_id
1 'polypeptide(L)'
;MDYAGLHQRYAEILGTATFASPREAVEKRIRDRVGKAFEGMMHALYRQEGAMLRVEVMQEPEVTDFISTHADALNSSMQQAPLSDAMRQRLERSNFIFSGFKAFHELNEAFPSLIGENGERKPFETFLNEVHAIDETYNTHYLRAEYNFVQASADMAAKWEQIQADGDRYNLQYRTAGDDKVRPEHAALNGVTLPPSDPFWESYYPPNGWNCRCTVAQVRKNKYPTTDPAEAYARGEEALQRDTKGIFRFNSGKQGKAMPDYNPYTIRRCRDCDIAQGKTNLAYIPDNDLCAACQLIRSLREEIHGYDPQVWVHNYTGKNNDGYVMTERDRIPEPSADNNDIAKYNKEFGMCKVAADNGHKIEFLSENNRPDGQTYDIRFDGIPTELKATIGTGNIVGYYSYALHHQGAQAVLFRFKERSTELFKRLSEAKRKYGGRIFYYFENEETITEF
;
A
#
# COMPACT_ATOMS: atom_id res chain seq x y z
N MET A 1 -38.01 -34.09 -11.49
CA MET A 1 -36.80 -34.84 -11.87
C MET A 1 -35.81 -34.70 -10.72
N ASP A 2 -35.45 -35.83 -10.13
CA ASP A 2 -34.51 -35.86 -9.00
C ASP A 2 -33.08 -35.69 -9.53
N TYR A 3 -32.53 -34.50 -9.38
CA TYR A 3 -31.18 -34.17 -9.78
C TYR A 3 -30.11 -34.95 -9.00
N ALA A 4 -30.38 -35.38 -7.77
CA ALA A 4 -29.45 -36.14 -6.96
C ALA A 4 -29.29 -37.58 -7.54
N GLY A 5 -30.35 -38.19 -8.02
CA GLY A 5 -30.29 -39.49 -8.68
C GLY A 5 -29.58 -39.49 -10.03
N LEU A 6 -29.61 -38.35 -10.74
CA LEU A 6 -28.86 -38.19 -11.99
C LEU A 6 -27.36 -38.10 -11.74
N HIS A 7 -26.92 -37.38 -10.73
CA HIS A 7 -25.49 -37.23 -10.35
C HIS A 7 -24.91 -38.56 -9.89
N GLN A 8 -25.67 -39.35 -9.16
CA GLN A 8 -25.23 -40.67 -8.67
C GLN A 8 -25.03 -41.67 -9.83
N ARG A 9 -25.96 -41.69 -10.80
CA ARG A 9 -25.80 -42.51 -12.04
C ARG A 9 -24.64 -42.08 -12.94
N TYR A 10 -24.36 -40.81 -13.03
CA TYR A 10 -23.18 -40.33 -13.78
C TYR A 10 -21.86 -40.72 -13.09
N ALA A 11 -21.81 -40.69 -11.77
CA ALA A 11 -20.64 -41.13 -11.01
C ALA A 11 -20.38 -42.65 -11.16
N GLU A 12 -21.43 -43.46 -11.23
CA GLU A 12 -21.33 -44.92 -11.46
C GLU A 12 -20.89 -45.26 -12.90
N ILE A 13 -21.25 -44.46 -13.91
CA ILE A 13 -20.92 -44.68 -15.31
C ILE A 13 -19.46 -44.24 -15.63
N LEU A 14 -18.94 -43.20 -14.97
CA LEU A 14 -17.62 -42.63 -15.24
C LEU A 14 -16.49 -43.23 -14.37
N GLY A 15 -16.79 -44.17 -13.50
CA GLY A 15 -15.85 -44.70 -12.53
C GLY A 15 -15.47 -43.62 -11.51
N THR A 16 -14.90 -44.02 -10.39
CA THR A 16 -14.56 -43.20 -9.22
C THR A 16 -13.47 -42.12 -9.46
N ALA A 17 -13.37 -41.55 -10.65
CA ALA A 17 -12.62 -40.33 -10.88
C ALA A 17 -13.45 -39.17 -10.31
N THR A 18 -13.18 -38.81 -9.07
CA THR A 18 -13.63 -37.54 -8.48
C THR A 18 -13.03 -36.39 -9.28
N PHE A 19 -13.77 -35.90 -10.26
CA PHE A 19 -13.40 -34.66 -10.92
C PHE A 19 -13.53 -33.52 -9.89
N ALA A 20 -12.41 -32.94 -9.49
CA ALA A 20 -12.43 -31.72 -8.68
C ALA A 20 -13.33 -30.70 -9.37
N SER A 21 -14.15 -29.98 -8.60
CA SER A 21 -14.97 -28.90 -9.17
C SER A 21 -14.07 -27.89 -9.88
N PRO A 22 -14.54 -27.16 -10.91
CA PRO A 22 -13.73 -26.14 -11.58
C PRO A 22 -13.06 -25.17 -10.60
N ARG A 23 -13.73 -24.88 -9.49
CA ARG A 23 -13.19 -24.03 -8.40
C ARG A 23 -12.03 -24.72 -7.67
N GLU A 24 -12.16 -25.98 -7.29
CA GLU A 24 -11.09 -26.74 -6.63
C GLU A 24 -9.88 -26.93 -7.53
N ALA A 25 -10.08 -27.11 -8.84
CA ALA A 25 -9.01 -27.19 -9.80
C ALA A 25 -8.24 -25.86 -9.96
N VAL A 26 -8.92 -24.72 -9.86
CA VAL A 26 -8.30 -23.37 -9.85
C VAL A 26 -7.53 -23.16 -8.55
N GLU A 27 -8.14 -23.44 -7.41
CA GLU A 27 -7.51 -23.32 -6.08
C GLU A 27 -6.24 -24.19 -6.00
N LYS A 28 -6.27 -25.41 -6.52
CA LYS A 28 -5.10 -26.29 -6.58
C LYS A 28 -3.97 -25.68 -7.42
N ARG A 29 -4.29 -25.17 -8.63
CA ARG A 29 -3.26 -24.55 -9.50
C ARG A 29 -2.60 -23.33 -8.86
N ILE A 30 -3.39 -22.51 -8.14
CA ILE A 30 -2.86 -21.36 -7.41
C ILE A 30 -1.89 -21.84 -6.33
N ARG A 31 -2.27 -22.81 -5.50
CA ARG A 31 -1.41 -23.37 -4.45
C ARG A 31 -0.12 -23.97 -5.02
N ASP A 32 -0.24 -24.77 -6.08
CA ASP A 32 0.93 -25.42 -6.72
C ASP A 32 1.92 -24.35 -7.26
N ARG A 33 1.42 -23.23 -7.80
CA ARG A 33 2.27 -22.13 -8.26
C ARG A 33 2.95 -21.40 -7.10
N VAL A 34 2.20 -21.07 -6.04
CA VAL A 34 2.73 -20.38 -4.86
C VAL A 34 3.75 -21.25 -4.14
N GLY A 35 3.48 -22.55 -3.97
CA GLY A 35 4.43 -23.51 -3.36
C GLY A 35 5.73 -23.63 -4.17
N LYS A 36 5.65 -23.67 -5.51
CA LYS A 36 6.85 -23.67 -6.35
C LYS A 36 7.66 -22.37 -6.21
N ALA A 37 6.99 -21.22 -6.14
CA ALA A 37 7.66 -19.95 -5.93
C ALA A 37 8.26 -19.85 -4.52
N PHE A 38 7.62 -20.44 -3.49
CA PHE A 38 8.18 -20.58 -2.15
C PHE A 38 9.48 -21.37 -2.15
N GLU A 39 9.54 -22.52 -2.86
CA GLU A 39 10.77 -23.30 -3.00
C GLU A 39 11.90 -22.46 -3.64
N GLY A 40 11.58 -21.67 -4.68
CA GLY A 40 12.52 -20.72 -5.27
C GLY A 40 13.04 -19.69 -4.26
N MET A 41 12.13 -19.12 -3.47
CA MET A 41 12.48 -18.18 -2.39
C MET A 41 13.40 -18.84 -1.34
N MET A 42 13.18 -20.12 -1.00
CA MET A 42 14.06 -20.88 -0.09
C MET A 42 15.45 -21.11 -0.71
N HIS A 43 15.57 -21.29 -2.03
CA HIS A 43 16.86 -21.31 -2.72
C HIS A 43 17.61 -19.99 -2.57
N ALA A 44 16.93 -18.85 -2.72
CA ALA A 44 17.56 -17.55 -2.52
C ALA A 44 18.05 -17.37 -1.07
N LEU A 45 17.23 -17.73 -0.10
CA LEU A 45 17.61 -17.71 1.31
C LEU A 45 18.81 -18.61 1.60
N TYR A 46 18.82 -19.80 1.03
CA TYR A 46 19.92 -20.76 1.24
C TYR A 46 21.26 -20.27 0.67
N ARG A 47 21.26 -19.45 -0.39
CA ARG A 47 22.49 -18.85 -0.93
C ARG A 47 23.04 -17.71 -0.08
N GLN A 48 22.21 -17.11 0.80
CA GLN A 48 22.66 -16.01 1.63
C GLN A 48 23.75 -16.46 2.60
N GLU A 49 24.83 -15.69 2.68
CA GLU A 49 25.89 -15.86 3.65
C GLU A 49 25.69 -14.96 4.88
N GLY A 50 26.25 -15.36 6.02
CA GLY A 50 26.22 -14.58 7.25
C GLY A 50 25.32 -15.16 8.35
N ALA A 51 25.45 -14.61 9.55
CA ALA A 51 24.80 -15.09 10.77
C ALA A 51 23.41 -14.44 11.02
N MET A 52 23.00 -13.50 10.17
CA MET A 52 21.71 -12.80 10.27
C MET A 52 21.04 -12.73 8.91
N LEU A 53 19.70 -12.77 8.91
CA LEU A 53 18.92 -12.51 7.71
C LEU A 53 19.17 -11.07 7.24
N ARG A 54 19.61 -10.93 6.01
CA ARG A 54 19.81 -9.64 5.36
C ARG A 54 18.55 -9.25 4.62
N VAL A 55 18.11 -8.01 4.79
CA VAL A 55 16.89 -7.51 4.14
C VAL A 55 17.00 -7.49 2.62
N GLU A 56 18.23 -7.37 2.09
CA GLU A 56 18.52 -7.35 0.65
C GLU A 56 18.13 -8.67 -0.06
N VAL A 57 17.96 -9.78 0.67
CA VAL A 57 17.44 -11.03 0.10
C VAL A 57 16.07 -10.82 -0.57
N MET A 58 15.32 -9.81 -0.12
CA MET A 58 14.03 -9.44 -0.72
C MET A 58 14.14 -8.97 -2.18
N GLN A 59 15.33 -8.59 -2.65
CA GLN A 59 15.60 -8.16 -4.02
C GLN A 59 16.02 -9.31 -4.93
N GLU A 60 16.26 -10.50 -4.38
CA GLU A 60 16.58 -11.68 -5.19
C GLU A 60 15.42 -12.01 -6.14
N PRO A 61 15.70 -12.38 -7.40
CA PRO A 61 14.66 -12.66 -8.41
C PRO A 61 13.64 -13.69 -7.93
N GLU A 62 14.05 -14.74 -7.24
CA GLU A 62 13.17 -15.79 -6.75
C GLU A 62 12.26 -15.30 -5.62
N VAL A 63 12.72 -14.33 -4.81
CA VAL A 63 11.88 -13.72 -3.76
C VAL A 63 10.86 -12.78 -4.39
N THR A 64 11.27 -11.97 -5.36
CA THR A 64 10.35 -11.10 -6.10
C THR A 64 9.35 -11.91 -6.95
N ASP A 65 9.74 -13.07 -7.48
CA ASP A 65 8.82 -14.01 -8.13
C ASP A 65 7.77 -14.57 -7.17
N PHE A 66 8.18 -14.95 -5.95
CA PHE A 66 7.21 -15.38 -4.91
C PHE A 66 6.22 -14.26 -4.57
N ILE A 67 6.74 -13.03 -4.35
CA ILE A 67 5.89 -11.87 -4.03
C ILE A 67 4.87 -11.62 -5.14
N SER A 68 5.33 -11.61 -6.39
CA SER A 68 4.48 -11.39 -7.57
C SER A 68 3.46 -12.52 -7.75
N THR A 69 3.89 -13.78 -7.64
CA THR A 69 3.02 -14.96 -7.76
C THR A 69 1.92 -14.96 -6.71
N HIS A 70 2.26 -14.64 -5.46
CA HIS A 70 1.27 -14.54 -4.37
C HIS A 70 0.32 -13.34 -4.58
N ALA A 71 0.85 -12.19 -4.97
CA ALA A 71 0.04 -11.01 -5.28
C ALA A 71 -0.93 -11.27 -6.44
N ASP A 72 -0.49 -11.94 -7.50
CA ASP A 72 -1.34 -12.34 -8.63
C ASP A 72 -2.45 -13.30 -8.23
N ALA A 73 -2.16 -14.22 -7.30
CA ALA A 73 -3.17 -15.09 -6.73
C ALA A 73 -4.27 -14.26 -6.03
N LEU A 74 -3.89 -13.26 -5.23
CA LEU A 74 -4.83 -12.35 -4.59
C LEU A 74 -5.57 -11.47 -5.60
N ASN A 75 -4.87 -10.91 -6.59
CA ASN A 75 -5.46 -10.07 -7.65
C ASN A 75 -6.50 -10.84 -8.47
N SER A 76 -6.32 -12.14 -8.65
CA SER A 76 -7.29 -12.97 -9.37
C SER A 76 -8.67 -13.00 -8.67
N SER A 77 -8.73 -12.78 -7.35
CA SER A 77 -10.00 -12.71 -6.60
C SER A 77 -10.83 -11.47 -6.90
N MET A 78 -10.19 -10.39 -7.40
CA MET A 78 -10.84 -9.09 -7.64
C MET A 78 -11.38 -8.93 -9.07
N GLN A 79 -11.17 -9.91 -9.96
CA GLN A 79 -11.46 -9.76 -11.40
C GLN A 79 -12.93 -9.42 -11.69
N GLN A 80 -13.86 -9.92 -10.89
CA GLN A 80 -15.30 -9.71 -11.06
C GLN A 80 -15.81 -8.41 -10.40
N ALA A 81 -15.02 -7.77 -9.53
CA ALA A 81 -15.44 -6.55 -8.86
C ALA A 81 -15.47 -5.37 -9.84
N PRO A 82 -16.57 -4.60 -9.88
CA PRO A 82 -16.74 -3.46 -10.81
C PRO A 82 -15.99 -2.22 -10.31
N LEU A 83 -14.67 -2.34 -10.20
CA LEU A 83 -13.75 -1.30 -9.76
C LEU A 83 -13.38 -0.36 -10.91
N SER A 84 -13.18 0.92 -10.62
CA SER A 84 -12.46 1.80 -11.54
C SER A 84 -11.01 1.32 -11.73
N ASP A 85 -10.39 1.68 -12.85
CA ASP A 85 -8.99 1.30 -13.12
C ASP A 85 -8.06 1.85 -12.03
N ALA A 86 -8.28 3.08 -11.57
CA ALA A 86 -7.51 3.70 -10.50
C ALA A 86 -7.64 2.94 -9.18
N MET A 87 -8.86 2.54 -8.79
CA MET A 87 -9.07 1.76 -7.58
C MET A 87 -8.45 0.37 -7.71
N ARG A 88 -8.60 -0.31 -8.86
CA ARG A 88 -7.98 -1.61 -9.13
C ARG A 88 -6.48 -1.57 -8.94
N GLN A 89 -5.79 -0.59 -9.52
CA GLN A 89 -4.34 -0.42 -9.38
C GLN A 89 -3.92 -0.21 -7.92
N ARG A 90 -4.70 0.56 -7.14
CA ARG A 90 -4.43 0.75 -5.71
C ARG A 90 -4.55 -0.56 -4.92
N LEU A 91 -5.61 -1.34 -5.18
CA LEU A 91 -5.82 -2.60 -4.50
C LEU A 91 -4.74 -3.65 -4.88
N GLU A 92 -4.35 -3.71 -6.15
CA GLU A 92 -3.25 -4.56 -6.63
C GLU A 92 -1.92 -4.18 -5.96
N ARG A 93 -1.64 -2.87 -5.83
CA ARG A 93 -0.47 -2.40 -5.08
C ARG A 93 -0.53 -2.85 -3.62
N SER A 94 -1.68 -2.73 -2.97
CA SER A 94 -1.88 -3.20 -1.60
C SER A 94 -1.61 -4.70 -1.46
N ASN A 95 -2.07 -5.53 -2.41
CA ASN A 95 -1.83 -6.95 -2.43
C ASN A 95 -0.34 -7.30 -2.60
N PHE A 96 0.37 -6.57 -3.45
CA PHE A 96 1.80 -6.76 -3.63
C PHE A 96 2.58 -6.44 -2.33
N ILE A 97 2.29 -5.32 -1.70
CA ILE A 97 2.91 -4.93 -0.43
C ILE A 97 2.65 -5.97 0.67
N PHE A 98 1.39 -6.44 0.77
CA PHE A 98 1.03 -7.51 1.70
C PHE A 98 1.81 -8.81 1.42
N SER A 99 1.95 -9.19 0.15
CA SER A 99 2.73 -10.36 -0.27
C SER A 99 4.21 -10.21 0.07
N GLY A 100 4.77 -9.00 -0.04
CA GLY A 100 6.12 -8.70 0.39
C GLY A 100 6.32 -8.87 1.90
N PHE A 101 5.39 -8.40 2.73
CA PHE A 101 5.44 -8.64 4.18
C PHE A 101 5.34 -10.13 4.52
N LYS A 102 4.50 -10.86 3.80
CA LYS A 102 4.41 -12.32 3.94
C LYS A 102 5.73 -13.01 3.60
N ALA A 103 6.33 -12.69 2.45
CA ALA A 103 7.63 -13.22 2.05
C ALA A 103 8.71 -12.95 3.12
N PHE A 104 8.82 -11.71 3.58
CA PHE A 104 9.77 -11.34 4.64
C PHE A 104 9.52 -12.10 5.95
N HIS A 105 8.25 -12.31 6.30
CA HIS A 105 7.87 -13.10 7.46
C HIS A 105 8.31 -14.57 7.33
N GLU A 106 8.02 -15.20 6.19
CA GLU A 106 8.36 -16.61 5.92
C GLU A 106 9.89 -16.81 5.87
N LEU A 107 10.63 -15.88 5.22
CA LEU A 107 12.10 -15.89 5.23
C LEU A 107 12.67 -15.82 6.65
N ASN A 108 12.12 -14.98 7.52
CA ASN A 108 12.55 -14.89 8.91
C ASN A 108 12.25 -16.17 9.70
N GLU A 109 11.13 -16.83 9.44
CA GLU A 109 10.80 -18.11 10.10
C GLU A 109 11.69 -19.26 9.59
N ALA A 110 12.04 -19.24 8.30
CA ALA A 110 12.90 -20.25 7.70
C ALA A 110 14.39 -20.09 8.07
N PHE A 111 14.86 -18.85 8.25
CA PHE A 111 16.28 -18.54 8.42
C PHE A 111 16.97 -19.34 9.55
N PRO A 112 16.40 -19.52 10.75
CA PRO A 112 17.00 -20.33 11.81
C PRO A 112 17.22 -21.79 11.41
N SER A 113 16.43 -22.33 10.50
CA SER A 113 16.52 -23.73 10.05
C SER A 113 17.71 -23.99 9.11
N LEU A 114 18.43 -22.96 8.65
CA LEU A 114 19.62 -23.10 7.82
C LEU A 114 20.78 -23.81 8.55
N ILE A 115 20.87 -23.65 9.86
CA ILE A 115 21.99 -24.12 10.68
C ILE A 115 21.54 -25.32 11.53
N GLY A 116 22.35 -26.37 11.54
CA GLY A 116 22.14 -27.52 12.39
C GLY A 116 22.62 -27.30 13.83
N GLU A 117 22.29 -28.23 14.72
CA GLU A 117 22.74 -28.20 16.14
C GLU A 117 24.25 -28.18 16.28
N ASN A 118 24.97 -28.71 15.30
CA ASN A 118 26.44 -28.69 15.23
C ASN A 118 27.03 -27.33 14.81
N GLY A 119 26.20 -26.32 14.50
CA GLY A 119 26.61 -25.01 14.01
C GLY A 119 26.99 -24.96 12.53
N GLU A 120 26.86 -26.10 11.82
CA GLU A 120 27.11 -26.13 10.36
C GLU A 120 25.83 -25.91 9.55
N ARG A 121 26.03 -25.43 8.32
CA ARG A 121 24.93 -25.30 7.38
C ARG A 121 24.39 -26.66 6.95
N LYS A 122 23.09 -26.86 7.06
CA LYS A 122 22.43 -28.09 6.63
C LYS A 122 22.50 -28.25 5.11
N PRO A 123 22.47 -29.50 4.59
CA PRO A 123 22.21 -29.73 3.17
C PRO A 123 20.86 -29.12 2.76
N PHE A 124 20.77 -28.61 1.52
CA PHE A 124 19.57 -27.90 1.06
C PHE A 124 18.29 -28.73 1.20
N GLU A 125 18.31 -30.00 0.82
CA GLU A 125 17.15 -30.90 0.93
C GLU A 125 16.67 -31.07 2.39
N THR A 126 17.60 -31.14 3.33
CA THR A 126 17.26 -31.21 4.76
C THR A 126 16.59 -29.93 5.24
N PHE A 127 17.17 -28.79 4.86
CA PHE A 127 16.59 -27.48 5.14
C PHE A 127 15.21 -27.32 4.54
N LEU A 128 15.02 -27.65 3.24
CA LEU A 128 13.76 -27.52 2.53
C LEU A 128 12.66 -28.37 3.20
N ASN A 129 12.97 -29.60 3.60
CA ASN A 129 12.04 -30.47 4.31
C ASN A 129 11.61 -29.89 5.67
N GLU A 130 12.49 -29.26 6.41
CA GLU A 130 12.16 -28.63 7.70
C GLU A 130 11.26 -27.39 7.54
N VAL A 131 11.43 -26.62 6.49
CA VAL A 131 10.62 -25.42 6.25
C VAL A 131 9.31 -25.70 5.52
N HIS A 132 9.06 -26.94 5.12
CA HIS A 132 7.81 -27.33 4.44
C HIS A 132 6.55 -26.98 5.28
N ALA A 133 6.64 -27.07 6.61
CA ALA A 133 5.55 -26.68 7.50
C ALA A 133 5.19 -25.18 7.41
N ILE A 134 6.16 -24.33 7.04
CA ILE A 134 5.94 -22.90 6.79
C ILE A 134 5.06 -22.74 5.54
N ASP A 135 5.44 -23.39 4.43
CA ASP A 135 4.65 -23.40 3.18
C ASP A 135 3.22 -23.91 3.40
N GLU A 136 3.08 -25.04 4.08
CA GLU A 136 1.76 -25.60 4.38
C GLU A 136 0.89 -24.64 5.20
N THR A 137 1.47 -24.01 6.20
CA THR A 137 0.76 -23.04 7.06
C THR A 137 0.31 -21.81 6.29
N TYR A 138 1.24 -21.12 5.62
CA TYR A 138 0.99 -19.80 5.04
C TYR A 138 0.44 -19.85 3.62
N ASN A 139 0.92 -20.81 2.81
CA ASN A 139 0.60 -20.85 1.38
C ASN A 139 -0.48 -21.91 1.03
N THR A 140 -0.87 -22.73 1.99
CA THR A 140 -1.99 -23.65 1.84
C THR A 140 -3.17 -23.26 2.73
N HIS A 141 -2.97 -23.15 4.04
CA HIS A 141 -4.09 -22.91 4.97
C HIS A 141 -4.55 -21.44 4.99
N TYR A 142 -3.62 -20.47 4.97
CA TYR A 142 -3.98 -19.05 5.08
C TYR A 142 -4.34 -18.43 3.75
N LEU A 143 -3.75 -18.87 2.64
CA LEU A 143 -3.98 -18.30 1.32
C LEU A 143 -5.47 -18.18 0.96
N ARG A 144 -6.28 -19.17 1.33
CA ARG A 144 -7.72 -19.11 1.07
C ARG A 144 -8.44 -18.00 1.83
N ALA A 145 -8.06 -17.77 3.09
CA ALA A 145 -8.65 -16.71 3.91
C ALA A 145 -8.23 -15.33 3.38
N GLU A 146 -6.98 -15.19 2.97
CA GLU A 146 -6.43 -13.99 2.33
C GLU A 146 -7.15 -13.69 1.01
N TYR A 147 -7.30 -14.68 0.16
CA TYR A 147 -8.03 -14.60 -1.11
C TYR A 147 -9.47 -14.12 -0.92
N ASN A 148 -10.21 -14.73 0.01
CA ASN A 148 -11.59 -14.37 0.31
C ASN A 148 -11.68 -12.94 0.90
N PHE A 149 -10.69 -12.53 1.69
CA PHE A 149 -10.66 -11.20 2.29
C PHE A 149 -10.42 -10.12 1.24
N VAL A 150 -9.48 -10.36 0.30
CA VAL A 150 -9.22 -9.44 -0.82
C VAL A 150 -10.45 -9.31 -1.71
N GLN A 151 -11.14 -10.41 -2.01
CA GLN A 151 -12.39 -10.38 -2.78
C GLN A 151 -13.45 -9.50 -2.09
N ALA A 152 -13.68 -9.73 -0.79
CA ALA A 152 -14.66 -8.94 -0.04
C ALA A 152 -14.26 -7.46 0.04
N SER A 153 -12.97 -7.16 0.23
CA SER A 153 -12.44 -5.79 0.24
C SER A 153 -12.65 -5.10 -1.11
N ALA A 154 -12.43 -5.80 -2.22
CA ALA A 154 -12.63 -5.26 -3.57
C ALA A 154 -14.11 -4.97 -3.85
N ASP A 155 -15.01 -5.88 -3.49
CA ASP A 155 -16.45 -5.67 -3.63
C ASP A 155 -16.93 -4.46 -2.80
N MET A 156 -16.37 -4.30 -1.62
CA MET A 156 -16.68 -3.16 -0.75
C MET A 156 -16.04 -1.85 -1.23
N ALA A 157 -14.86 -1.90 -1.82
CA ALA A 157 -14.23 -0.73 -2.45
C ALA A 157 -15.05 -0.23 -3.67
N ALA A 158 -15.52 -1.15 -4.51
CA ALA A 158 -16.40 -0.79 -5.63
C ALA A 158 -17.72 -0.15 -5.16
N LYS A 159 -18.32 -0.67 -4.07
CA LYS A 159 -19.49 -0.02 -3.46
C LYS A 159 -19.16 1.37 -2.90
N TRP A 160 -17.98 1.54 -2.33
CA TRP A 160 -17.57 2.85 -1.81
C TRP A 160 -17.46 3.90 -2.91
N GLU A 161 -16.92 3.55 -4.08
CA GLU A 161 -16.89 4.45 -5.24
C GLU A 161 -18.30 4.90 -5.63
N GLN A 162 -19.27 3.98 -5.67
CA GLN A 162 -20.69 4.32 -5.95
C GLN A 162 -21.30 5.20 -4.87
N ILE A 163 -21.02 4.91 -3.59
CA ILE A 163 -21.49 5.70 -2.45
C ILE A 163 -20.95 7.13 -2.53
N GLN A 164 -19.68 7.31 -2.89
CA GLN A 164 -19.09 8.63 -3.05
C GLN A 164 -19.72 9.42 -4.20
N ALA A 165 -20.08 8.77 -5.30
CA ALA A 165 -20.76 9.40 -6.43
C ALA A 165 -22.17 9.90 -6.05
N ASP A 166 -22.87 9.21 -5.14
CA ASP A 166 -24.19 9.60 -4.65
C ASP A 166 -24.13 10.65 -3.51
N GLY A 167 -22.99 10.78 -2.86
CA GLY A 167 -22.80 11.67 -1.71
C GLY A 167 -23.75 11.35 -0.55
N ASP A 168 -24.11 12.38 0.23
CA ASP A 168 -24.99 12.24 1.40
C ASP A 168 -26.49 12.13 1.06
N ARG A 169 -26.85 11.73 -0.15
CA ARG A 169 -28.26 11.53 -0.55
C ARG A 169 -28.93 10.42 0.26
N TYR A 170 -28.19 9.37 0.58
CA TYR A 170 -28.63 8.21 1.32
C TYR A 170 -27.87 8.08 2.65
N ASN A 171 -28.41 7.33 3.61
CA ASN A 171 -27.64 6.77 4.70
C ASN A 171 -27.06 5.41 4.28
N LEU A 172 -25.99 5.01 4.93
CA LEU A 172 -25.47 3.65 4.84
C LEU A 172 -26.02 2.82 6.00
N GLN A 173 -26.45 1.61 5.71
CA GLN A 173 -26.86 0.66 6.73
C GLN A 173 -25.98 -0.57 6.66
N TYR A 174 -25.38 -0.94 7.79
CA TYR A 174 -24.61 -2.18 7.92
C TYR A 174 -25.54 -3.40 7.80
N ARG A 175 -25.16 -4.38 7.01
CA ARG A 175 -25.90 -5.60 6.78
C ARG A 175 -25.01 -6.83 6.98
N THR A 176 -25.41 -7.74 7.85
CA THR A 176 -24.81 -9.06 7.93
C THR A 176 -25.35 -9.97 6.84
N ALA A 177 -24.72 -11.13 6.63
CA ALA A 177 -25.21 -12.14 5.68
C ALA A 177 -26.56 -12.77 6.12
N GLY A 178 -26.94 -12.62 7.39
CA GLY A 178 -28.22 -13.07 7.92
C GLY A 178 -28.37 -14.58 8.10
N ASP A 179 -27.28 -15.33 8.05
CA ASP A 179 -27.26 -16.77 8.24
C ASP A 179 -26.54 -17.18 9.56
N ASP A 180 -26.55 -18.47 9.88
CA ASP A 180 -25.94 -19.09 11.06
C ASP A 180 -24.40 -19.00 11.10
N LYS A 181 -23.76 -18.61 9.99
CA LYS A 181 -22.31 -18.44 9.89
C LYS A 181 -21.84 -17.00 10.18
N VAL A 182 -22.78 -16.10 10.46
CA VAL A 182 -22.45 -14.74 10.94
C VAL A 182 -21.91 -14.85 12.36
N ARG A 183 -20.74 -14.27 12.60
CA ARG A 183 -20.20 -14.20 13.96
C ARG A 183 -21.15 -13.46 14.89
N PRO A 184 -21.41 -13.97 16.11
CA PRO A 184 -22.32 -13.31 17.07
C PRO A 184 -21.96 -11.83 17.30
N GLU A 185 -20.67 -11.52 17.43
CA GLU A 185 -20.18 -10.16 17.62
C GLU A 185 -20.45 -9.26 16.40
N HIS A 186 -20.36 -9.78 15.17
CA HIS A 186 -20.72 -9.01 13.97
C HIS A 186 -22.23 -8.78 13.84
N ALA A 187 -23.04 -9.62 14.45
CA ALA A 187 -24.49 -9.43 14.45
C ALA A 187 -24.91 -8.14 15.15
N ALA A 188 -24.11 -7.64 16.11
CA ALA A 188 -24.34 -6.36 16.78
C ALA A 188 -24.37 -5.18 15.81
N LEU A 189 -23.60 -5.21 14.73
CA LEU A 189 -23.57 -4.16 13.71
C LEU A 189 -24.79 -4.15 12.79
N ASN A 190 -25.56 -5.24 12.74
CA ASN A 190 -26.68 -5.34 11.79
C ASN A 190 -27.70 -4.25 12.03
N GLY A 191 -28.01 -3.46 10.99
CA GLY A 191 -28.97 -2.37 11.05
C GLY A 191 -28.41 -1.02 11.51
N VAL A 192 -27.14 -0.94 11.96
CA VAL A 192 -26.48 0.35 12.24
C VAL A 192 -26.58 1.22 10.98
N THR A 193 -27.14 2.41 11.12
CA THR A 193 -27.48 3.30 10.01
C THR A 193 -26.90 4.69 10.28
N LEU A 194 -25.98 5.17 9.43
CA LEU A 194 -25.30 6.46 9.56
C LEU A 194 -25.05 7.09 8.18
N PRO A 195 -24.85 8.41 8.10
CA PRO A 195 -24.48 9.07 6.84
C PRO A 195 -23.14 8.53 6.31
N PRO A 196 -22.87 8.53 4.99
CA PRO A 196 -21.58 8.14 4.41
C PRO A 196 -20.39 8.94 4.96
N SER A 197 -20.63 10.19 5.33
CA SER A 197 -19.61 11.11 5.91
C SER A 197 -19.27 10.83 7.36
N ASP A 198 -20.02 9.95 8.07
CA ASP A 198 -19.76 9.65 9.46
C ASP A 198 -18.41 8.90 9.64
N PRO A 199 -17.54 9.34 10.59
CA PRO A 199 -16.25 8.69 10.85
C PRO A 199 -16.36 7.21 11.26
N PHE A 200 -17.53 6.76 11.71
CA PHE A 200 -17.80 5.34 11.99
C PHE A 200 -17.33 4.43 10.85
N TRP A 201 -17.56 4.84 9.58
CA TRP A 201 -17.21 4.06 8.41
C TRP A 201 -15.70 3.98 8.13
N GLU A 202 -14.87 4.70 8.85
CA GLU A 202 -13.41 4.57 8.75
C GLU A 202 -12.91 3.29 9.42
N SER A 203 -13.56 2.88 10.53
CA SER A 203 -13.14 1.74 11.34
C SER A 203 -14.03 0.52 11.23
N TYR A 204 -15.32 0.68 10.92
CA TYR A 204 -16.29 -0.42 10.97
C TYR A 204 -16.91 -0.76 9.60
N TYR A 205 -16.37 -0.20 8.52
CA TYR A 205 -16.76 -0.58 7.17
C TYR A 205 -16.30 -2.02 6.87
N PRO A 206 -17.17 -2.94 6.40
CA PRO A 206 -16.76 -4.33 6.15
C PRO A 206 -15.73 -4.44 5.00
N PRO A 207 -14.90 -5.53 4.98
CA PRO A 207 -14.93 -6.70 5.83
C PRO A 207 -14.25 -6.49 7.19
N ASN A 208 -14.87 -6.92 8.28
CA ASN A 208 -14.37 -6.74 9.64
C ASN A 208 -13.72 -8.02 10.21
N GLY A 209 -13.13 -8.84 9.36
CA GLY A 209 -12.42 -10.06 9.75
C GLY A 209 -12.25 -11.05 8.60
N TRP A 210 -11.36 -12.01 8.78
CA TRP A 210 -11.17 -13.10 7.81
C TRP A 210 -12.49 -13.81 7.51
N ASN A 211 -12.79 -14.06 6.22
CA ASN A 211 -14.03 -14.67 5.74
C ASN A 211 -15.31 -13.90 6.15
N CYS A 212 -15.22 -12.61 6.42
CA CYS A 212 -16.38 -11.76 6.67
C CYS A 212 -17.20 -11.60 5.38
N ARG A 213 -18.53 -11.78 5.50
CA ARG A 213 -19.49 -11.65 4.39
C ARG A 213 -20.50 -10.53 4.64
N CYS A 214 -20.20 -9.64 5.60
CA CYS A 214 -21.01 -8.45 5.86
C CYS A 214 -20.85 -7.45 4.73
N THR A 215 -21.82 -6.55 4.58
CA THR A 215 -21.88 -5.52 3.54
C THR A 215 -22.53 -4.26 4.08
N VAL A 216 -22.59 -3.22 3.27
CA VAL A 216 -23.45 -2.04 3.53
C VAL A 216 -24.46 -1.88 2.41
N ALA A 217 -25.60 -1.26 2.73
CA ALA A 217 -26.62 -0.88 1.77
C ALA A 217 -26.94 0.60 1.92
N GLN A 218 -27.08 1.30 0.78
CA GLN A 218 -27.64 2.65 0.75
C GLN A 218 -29.13 2.58 1.03
N VAL A 219 -29.60 3.34 2.01
CA VAL A 219 -31.00 3.36 2.45
C VAL A 219 -31.56 4.77 2.48
N ARG A 220 -32.86 4.92 2.21
CA ARG A 220 -33.52 6.22 2.20
C ARG A 220 -33.59 6.80 3.62
N LYS A 221 -33.15 8.05 3.79
CA LYS A 221 -33.12 8.76 5.07
C LYS A 221 -34.48 8.83 5.76
N ASN A 222 -35.53 9.03 4.98
CA ASN A 222 -36.91 9.14 5.51
C ASN A 222 -37.51 7.81 5.95
N LYS A 223 -36.93 6.66 5.57
CA LYS A 223 -37.42 5.33 5.94
C LYS A 223 -36.56 4.67 7.02
N TYR A 224 -35.28 4.99 7.03
CA TYR A 224 -34.32 4.39 7.95
C TYR A 224 -33.65 5.52 8.74
N PRO A 225 -34.13 5.78 9.97
CA PRO A 225 -33.53 6.80 10.83
C PRO A 225 -32.09 6.41 11.18
N THR A 226 -31.26 7.40 11.46
CA THR A 226 -29.89 7.21 11.92
C THR A 226 -29.87 6.57 13.29
N THR A 227 -28.97 5.63 13.49
CA THR A 227 -28.61 5.11 14.80
C THR A 227 -27.92 6.22 15.62
N ASP A 228 -28.16 6.28 16.90
CA ASP A 228 -27.42 7.19 17.78
C ASP A 228 -25.91 6.92 17.62
N PRO A 229 -25.07 7.93 17.43
CA PRO A 229 -23.65 7.74 17.20
C PRO A 229 -22.96 6.97 18.34
N ALA A 230 -23.29 7.27 19.60
CA ALA A 230 -22.68 6.57 20.74
C ALA A 230 -23.06 5.08 20.77
N GLU A 231 -24.32 4.77 20.44
CA GLU A 231 -24.80 3.39 20.29
C GLU A 231 -24.10 2.68 19.13
N ALA A 232 -23.96 3.35 17.97
CA ALA A 232 -23.27 2.79 16.81
C ALA A 232 -21.81 2.43 17.12
N TYR A 233 -21.08 3.33 17.77
CA TYR A 233 -19.69 3.07 18.19
C TYR A 233 -19.59 1.94 19.21
N ALA A 234 -20.49 1.88 20.21
CA ALA A 234 -20.52 0.79 21.18
C ALA A 234 -20.71 -0.58 20.50
N ARG A 235 -21.61 -0.66 19.52
CA ARG A 235 -21.81 -1.89 18.70
C ARG A 235 -20.59 -2.19 17.82
N GLY A 236 -19.91 -1.16 17.30
CA GLY A 236 -18.67 -1.33 16.55
C GLY A 236 -17.54 -1.91 17.39
N GLU A 237 -17.35 -1.41 18.62
CA GLU A 237 -16.37 -1.96 19.56
C GLU A 237 -16.71 -3.41 19.97
N GLU A 238 -17.97 -3.72 20.20
CA GLU A 238 -18.41 -5.09 20.45
C GLU A 238 -18.07 -6.00 19.27
N ALA A 239 -18.34 -5.56 18.05
CA ALA A 239 -18.10 -6.34 16.84
C ALA A 239 -16.60 -6.64 16.62
N LEU A 240 -15.72 -5.74 17.01
CA LEU A 240 -14.27 -5.86 16.85
C LEU A 240 -13.53 -6.16 18.17
N GLN A 241 -14.21 -6.62 19.21
CA GLN A 241 -13.60 -6.91 20.51
C GLN A 241 -12.47 -7.96 20.42
N ARG A 242 -12.51 -8.88 19.45
CA ARG A 242 -11.47 -9.87 19.20
C ARG A 242 -10.31 -9.35 18.35
N ASP A 243 -10.51 -8.23 17.67
CA ASP A 243 -9.46 -7.55 16.91
C ASP A 243 -8.64 -6.64 17.82
N THR A 244 -7.97 -7.22 18.80
CA THR A 244 -7.19 -6.51 19.82
C THR A 244 -6.03 -5.71 19.24
N LYS A 245 -5.67 -5.97 17.99
CA LYS A 245 -4.58 -5.31 17.26
C LYS A 245 -5.06 -4.29 16.25
N GLY A 246 -6.36 -4.15 16.01
CA GLY A 246 -6.93 -3.19 15.07
C GLY A 246 -6.67 -3.51 13.60
N ILE A 247 -6.43 -4.78 13.25
CA ILE A 247 -6.14 -5.22 11.88
C ILE A 247 -7.29 -4.91 10.92
N PHE A 248 -8.53 -5.09 11.38
CA PHE A 248 -9.72 -4.99 10.54
C PHE A 248 -10.44 -3.63 10.66
N ARG A 249 -9.81 -2.64 11.31
CA ARG A 249 -10.32 -1.29 11.46
C ARG A 249 -9.87 -0.40 10.30
N PHE A 250 -10.40 -0.65 9.11
CA PHE A 250 -10.12 0.17 7.93
C PHE A 250 -11.27 0.14 6.94
N ASN A 251 -11.29 1.11 6.02
CA ASN A 251 -12.24 1.17 4.92
C ASN A 251 -11.47 0.97 3.61
N SER A 252 -11.68 -0.18 2.96
CA SER A 252 -10.97 -0.55 1.73
C SER A 252 -11.16 0.47 0.61
N GLY A 253 -12.37 0.99 0.43
CA GLY A 253 -12.68 1.97 -0.60
C GLY A 253 -12.10 3.36 -0.30
N LYS A 254 -12.20 3.81 0.95
CA LYS A 254 -11.67 5.11 1.37
C LYS A 254 -10.14 5.17 1.31
N GLN A 255 -9.50 4.09 1.74
CA GLN A 255 -8.03 4.01 1.77
C GLN A 255 -7.43 3.50 0.45
N GLY A 256 -8.22 2.90 -0.45
CA GLY A 256 -7.73 2.29 -1.67
C GLY A 256 -6.81 1.09 -1.39
N LYS A 257 -7.13 0.27 -0.37
CA LYS A 257 -6.34 -0.88 0.06
C LYS A 257 -7.20 -2.13 0.16
N ALA A 258 -6.74 -3.24 -0.40
CA ALA A 258 -7.39 -4.53 -0.25
C ALA A 258 -7.04 -5.20 1.09
N MET A 259 -5.81 -4.95 1.57
CA MET A 259 -5.28 -5.43 2.83
C MET A 259 -4.79 -4.26 3.68
N PRO A 260 -4.98 -4.28 5.02
CA PRO A 260 -4.44 -3.26 5.89
C PRO A 260 -2.91 -3.33 5.97
N ASP A 261 -2.25 -2.19 6.13
CA ASP A 261 -0.80 -2.14 6.33
C ASP A 261 -0.39 -2.86 7.62
N TYR A 262 -1.22 -2.75 8.65
CA TYR A 262 -1.07 -3.49 9.89
C TYR A 262 -1.77 -4.84 9.76
N ASN A 263 -1.01 -5.90 9.57
CA ASN A 263 -1.50 -7.22 9.25
C ASN A 263 -0.72 -8.30 10.03
N PRO A 264 -1.11 -9.59 10.00
CA PRO A 264 -0.46 -10.63 10.79
C PRO A 264 1.05 -10.75 10.55
N TYR A 265 1.53 -10.39 9.37
CA TYR A 265 2.94 -10.51 9.01
C TYR A 265 3.77 -9.34 9.53
N THR A 266 3.21 -8.12 9.57
CA THR A 266 3.87 -6.95 10.16
C THR A 266 3.91 -7.04 11.69
N ILE A 267 2.85 -7.52 12.33
CA ILE A 267 2.73 -7.58 13.80
C ILE A 267 3.81 -8.47 14.44
N ARG A 268 4.16 -9.59 13.83
CA ARG A 268 4.98 -10.62 14.46
C ARG A 268 6.48 -10.29 14.45
N ARG A 269 6.95 -9.42 13.55
CA ARG A 269 8.37 -9.26 13.26
C ARG A 269 8.97 -7.90 13.61
N CYS A 270 8.15 -6.88 13.80
CA CYS A 270 8.63 -5.54 14.10
C CYS A 270 8.65 -5.29 15.60
N ARG A 271 9.55 -5.94 16.35
CA ARG A 271 9.60 -5.88 17.82
C ARG A 271 9.70 -4.46 18.36
N ASP A 272 10.42 -3.58 17.66
CA ASP A 272 10.69 -2.20 18.07
C ASP A 272 9.81 -1.17 17.33
N CYS A 273 8.89 -1.62 16.48
CA CYS A 273 7.96 -0.76 15.76
C CYS A 273 6.76 -0.45 16.66
N ASP A 274 6.40 0.82 16.80
CA ASP A 274 5.24 1.26 17.60
C ASP A 274 3.92 0.63 17.11
N ILE A 275 3.85 0.31 15.83
CA ILE A 275 2.74 -0.40 15.20
C ILE A 275 2.68 -1.85 15.67
N ALA A 276 3.82 -2.57 15.68
CA ALA A 276 3.89 -3.94 16.17
C ALA A 276 3.62 -4.04 17.67
N GLN A 277 3.91 -2.96 18.41
CA GLN A 277 3.61 -2.87 19.84
C GLN A 277 2.15 -2.49 20.14
N GLY A 278 1.34 -2.23 19.11
CA GLY A 278 -0.07 -1.86 19.27
C GLY A 278 -0.27 -0.47 19.88
N LYS A 279 0.74 0.41 19.83
CA LYS A 279 0.66 1.78 20.34
C LYS A 279 -0.13 2.71 19.42
N THR A 280 -0.28 2.33 18.15
CA THR A 280 -1.09 3.05 17.17
C THR A 280 -2.20 2.14 16.66
N ASN A 281 -3.44 2.54 16.83
CA ASN A 281 -4.63 1.86 16.27
C ASN A 281 -4.80 2.17 14.77
N LEU A 282 -3.71 2.37 14.04
CA LEU A 282 -3.78 2.85 12.68
C LEU A 282 -3.69 1.67 11.70
N ALA A 283 -4.72 1.50 10.91
CA ALA A 283 -4.69 0.73 9.66
C ALA A 283 -3.71 1.35 8.62
N TYR A 284 -3.15 2.50 8.90
CA TYR A 284 -2.20 3.24 8.09
C TYR A 284 -0.90 3.47 8.86
N ILE A 285 0.23 3.07 8.25
CA ILE A 285 1.57 3.31 8.74
C ILE A 285 2.12 4.52 7.97
N PRO A 286 2.44 5.64 8.64
CA PRO A 286 3.13 6.75 7.99
C PRO A 286 4.47 6.28 7.39
N ASP A 287 4.81 6.75 6.19
CA ASP A 287 6.03 6.30 5.49
C ASP A 287 7.32 6.65 6.24
N ASN A 288 7.32 7.68 7.07
CA ASN A 288 8.43 8.05 7.94
C ASN A 288 8.64 7.11 9.13
N ASP A 289 7.66 6.28 9.47
CA ASP A 289 7.74 5.31 10.57
C ASP A 289 8.08 3.89 10.08
N LEU A 290 8.30 3.72 8.77
CA LEU A 290 8.65 2.43 8.18
C LEU A 290 10.11 2.06 8.46
N CYS A 291 10.34 0.85 8.94
CA CYS A 291 11.68 0.28 9.00
C CYS A 291 12.23 -0.06 7.59
N ALA A 292 13.54 -0.32 7.50
CA ALA A 292 14.22 -0.64 6.24
C ALA A 292 13.53 -1.77 5.45
N ALA A 293 13.05 -2.82 6.10
CA ALA A 293 12.33 -3.91 5.44
C ALA A 293 11.00 -3.44 4.82
N CYS A 294 10.23 -2.62 5.55
CA CYS A 294 8.98 -2.08 5.04
C CYS A 294 9.21 -1.12 3.87
N GLN A 295 10.27 -0.28 3.96
CA GLN A 295 10.65 0.61 2.87
C GLN A 295 11.06 -0.18 1.63
N LEU A 296 11.90 -1.20 1.80
CA LEU A 296 12.33 -2.06 0.70
C LEU A 296 11.16 -2.79 0.04
N ILE A 297 10.25 -3.42 0.81
CA ILE A 297 9.07 -4.11 0.27
C ILE A 297 8.21 -3.16 -0.57
N ARG A 298 8.04 -1.93 -0.13
CA ARG A 298 7.28 -0.92 -0.89
C ARG A 298 8.01 -0.51 -2.16
N SER A 299 9.34 -0.43 -2.12
CA SER A 299 10.16 -0.09 -3.28
C SER A 299 10.22 -1.18 -4.34
N LEU A 300 10.08 -2.46 -3.98
CA LEU A 300 10.09 -3.57 -4.96
C LEU A 300 8.98 -3.47 -6.03
N ARG A 301 7.92 -2.73 -5.77
CA ARG A 301 6.85 -2.51 -6.74
C ARG A 301 7.06 -1.29 -7.65
N GLU A 302 8.16 -0.59 -7.55
CA GLU A 302 8.45 0.58 -8.38
C GLU A 302 8.50 0.26 -9.88
N GLU A 303 8.77 -0.99 -10.27
CA GLU A 303 8.60 -1.48 -11.65
C GLU A 303 7.23 -1.14 -12.25
N ILE A 304 6.17 -1.01 -11.43
CA ILE A 304 4.81 -0.66 -11.89
C ILE A 304 4.73 0.78 -12.42
N HIS A 305 5.62 1.66 -11.99
CA HIS A 305 5.72 3.02 -12.53
C HIS A 305 6.70 3.12 -13.70
N GLY A 306 7.34 2.01 -14.11
CA GLY A 306 8.32 1.99 -15.18
C GLY A 306 9.71 2.50 -14.77
N TYR A 307 10.00 2.57 -13.46
CA TYR A 307 11.30 2.95 -12.93
C TYR A 307 12.19 1.73 -12.68
N ASP A 308 13.49 1.87 -12.99
CA ASP A 308 14.48 0.86 -12.67
C ASP A 308 14.81 0.89 -11.17
N PRO A 309 14.53 -0.18 -10.40
CA PRO A 309 14.78 -0.23 -8.97
C PRO A 309 16.28 -0.19 -8.61
N GLN A 310 17.18 -0.43 -9.55
CA GLN A 310 18.62 -0.23 -9.31
C GLN A 310 19.01 1.26 -9.28
N VAL A 311 18.25 2.10 -9.97
CA VAL A 311 18.49 3.55 -10.07
C VAL A 311 17.62 4.32 -9.09
N TRP A 312 16.39 3.89 -8.88
CA TRP A 312 15.37 4.63 -8.16
C TRP A 312 14.92 3.99 -6.86
N VAL A 313 14.47 4.81 -5.94
CA VAL A 313 13.82 4.39 -4.67
C VAL A 313 12.51 5.15 -4.52
N HIS A 314 11.43 4.43 -4.21
CA HIS A 314 10.17 5.04 -3.81
C HIS A 314 10.24 5.48 -2.35
N ASN A 315 10.47 6.76 -2.10
CA ASN A 315 10.68 7.28 -0.74
C ASN A 315 9.39 7.76 -0.09
N TYR A 316 8.37 8.11 -0.87
CA TYR A 316 7.16 8.68 -0.30
C TYR A 316 5.93 8.47 -1.19
N THR A 317 4.78 8.18 -0.57
CA THR A 317 3.46 8.20 -1.20
C THR A 317 2.63 9.31 -0.55
N GLY A 318 2.04 10.17 -1.37
CA GLY A 318 1.20 11.29 -0.91
C GLY A 318 -0.02 10.82 -0.11
N LYS A 319 -0.53 11.70 0.77
CA LYS A 319 -1.65 11.41 1.71
C LYS A 319 -2.88 10.80 1.04
N ASN A 320 -3.15 11.16 -0.22
CA ASN A 320 -4.29 10.66 -0.99
C ASN A 320 -3.93 9.50 -1.93
N ASN A 321 -2.72 8.94 -1.86
CA ASN A 321 -2.18 7.90 -2.73
C ASN A 321 -2.14 8.25 -4.25
N ASP A 322 -2.39 9.48 -4.64
CA ASP A 322 -2.38 9.93 -6.04
C ASP A 322 -1.01 10.45 -6.48
N GLY A 323 -0.24 11.00 -5.54
CA GLY A 323 1.12 11.48 -5.74
C GLY A 323 2.16 10.56 -5.11
N TYR A 324 3.40 10.67 -5.57
CA TYR A 324 4.54 9.93 -5.02
C TYR A 324 5.86 10.65 -5.25
N VAL A 325 6.90 10.25 -4.51
CA VAL A 325 8.27 10.68 -4.73
C VAL A 325 9.15 9.48 -5.03
N MET A 326 9.70 9.48 -6.24
CA MET A 326 10.78 8.59 -6.67
C MET A 326 12.10 9.35 -6.52
N THR A 327 13.06 8.80 -5.81
CA THR A 327 14.37 9.43 -5.60
C THR A 327 15.47 8.59 -6.26
N GLU A 328 16.33 9.22 -7.05
CA GLU A 328 17.54 8.53 -7.52
C GLU A 328 18.41 8.12 -6.33
N ARG A 329 18.93 6.89 -6.33
CA ARG A 329 19.72 6.35 -5.20
C ARG A 329 20.90 7.24 -4.84
N ASP A 330 21.58 7.77 -5.85
CA ASP A 330 22.74 8.66 -5.67
C ASP A 330 22.38 10.04 -5.10
N ARG A 331 21.06 10.36 -5.00
CA ARG A 331 20.59 11.58 -4.32
C ARG A 331 20.49 11.42 -2.83
N ILE A 332 20.32 10.18 -2.33
CA ILE A 332 20.13 9.89 -0.92
C ILE A 332 21.47 9.99 -0.22
N PRO A 333 21.62 10.84 0.80
CA PRO A 333 22.90 10.99 1.51
C PRO A 333 23.29 9.67 2.19
N GLU A 334 24.55 9.32 2.08
CA GLU A 334 25.13 8.21 2.85
C GLU A 334 25.05 8.51 4.37
N PRO A 335 24.97 7.49 5.23
CA PRO A 335 24.95 7.68 6.69
C PRO A 335 26.14 8.47 7.25
N SER A 336 27.24 8.51 6.50
CA SER A 336 28.48 9.23 6.83
C SER A 336 28.54 10.64 6.21
N ALA A 337 27.52 11.08 5.49
CA ALA A 337 27.46 12.41 4.87
C ALA A 337 27.48 13.52 5.92
N ASP A 338 27.95 14.67 5.50
CA ASP A 338 28.03 15.83 6.38
C ASP A 338 26.61 16.34 6.73
N ASN A 339 26.48 16.99 7.88
CA ASN A 339 25.20 17.47 8.39
C ASN A 339 24.54 18.52 7.47
N ASN A 340 25.30 19.26 6.67
CA ASN A 340 24.76 20.25 5.74
C ASN A 340 24.12 19.57 4.53
N ASP A 341 24.75 18.50 4.03
CA ASP A 341 24.19 17.70 2.92
C ASP A 341 22.89 17.01 3.33
N ILE A 342 22.90 16.42 4.53
CA ILE A 342 21.69 15.81 5.12
C ILE A 342 20.59 16.87 5.30
N ALA A 343 20.92 18.05 5.82
CA ALA A 343 19.95 19.14 6.03
C ALA A 343 19.40 19.66 4.70
N LYS A 344 20.26 19.81 3.66
CA LYS A 344 19.85 20.19 2.32
C LYS A 344 18.88 19.16 1.74
N TYR A 345 19.26 17.89 1.74
CA TYR A 345 18.41 16.79 1.28
C TYR A 345 17.04 16.80 1.98
N ASN A 346 17.00 16.85 3.31
CA ASN A 346 15.76 16.84 4.08
C ASN A 346 14.86 18.03 3.76
N LYS A 347 15.42 19.21 3.53
CA LYS A 347 14.69 20.42 3.15
C LYS A 347 14.02 20.26 1.79
N GLU A 348 14.75 19.78 0.80
CA GLU A 348 14.28 19.59 -0.58
C GLU A 348 13.31 18.40 -0.67
N PHE A 349 13.63 17.30 -0.01
CA PHE A 349 12.72 16.15 0.11
C PHE A 349 11.40 16.53 0.81
N GLY A 350 11.45 17.42 1.80
CA GLY A 350 10.24 17.99 2.42
C GLY A 350 9.35 18.71 1.41
N MET A 351 9.93 19.47 0.45
CA MET A 351 9.16 20.10 -0.63
C MET A 351 8.57 19.08 -1.61
N CYS A 352 9.32 18.01 -1.92
CA CYS A 352 8.83 16.89 -2.73
C CYS A 352 7.63 16.19 -2.08
N LYS A 353 7.66 15.97 -0.75
CA LYS A 353 6.54 15.37 -0.01
C LYS A 353 5.28 16.21 -0.06
N VAL A 354 5.40 17.54 0.11
CA VAL A 354 4.26 18.45 -0.04
C VAL A 354 3.67 18.36 -1.45
N ALA A 355 4.50 18.26 -2.47
CA ALA A 355 4.03 18.09 -3.84
C ALA A 355 3.29 16.73 -4.02
N ALA A 356 3.83 15.65 -3.50
CA ALA A 356 3.16 14.34 -3.55
C ALA A 356 1.85 14.32 -2.75
N ASP A 357 1.76 15.01 -1.61
CA ASP A 357 0.52 15.18 -0.83
C ASP A 357 -0.58 15.93 -1.61
N ASN A 358 -0.17 16.78 -2.57
CA ASN A 358 -1.08 17.47 -3.51
C ASN A 358 -1.38 16.64 -4.77
N GLY A 359 -0.99 15.36 -4.82
CA GLY A 359 -1.30 14.45 -5.92
C GLY A 359 -0.28 14.44 -7.07
N HIS A 360 0.86 15.15 -6.94
CA HIS A 360 1.86 15.23 -7.99
C HIS A 360 2.87 14.08 -7.96
N LYS A 361 3.35 13.68 -9.13
CA LYS A 361 4.38 12.65 -9.33
C LYS A 361 5.74 13.32 -9.40
N ILE A 362 6.60 13.03 -8.43
CA ILE A 362 7.89 13.68 -8.28
C ILE A 362 9.01 12.69 -8.51
N GLU A 363 9.92 13.03 -9.43
CA GLU A 363 11.22 12.40 -9.57
C GLU A 363 12.27 13.31 -8.94
N PHE A 364 12.86 12.89 -7.81
CA PHE A 364 13.90 13.64 -7.11
C PHE A 364 15.26 13.15 -7.59
N LEU A 365 15.96 14.01 -8.31
CA LEU A 365 17.09 13.66 -9.15
C LEU A 365 18.44 13.88 -8.44
N SER A 366 19.44 13.06 -8.78
CA SER A 366 20.82 13.27 -8.37
C SER A 366 21.38 14.56 -8.95
N GLU A 367 22.27 15.24 -8.22
CA GLU A 367 22.98 16.42 -8.68
C GLU A 367 24.15 16.08 -9.61
N ASN A 368 24.57 14.81 -9.63
CA ASN A 368 25.76 14.35 -10.32
C ASN A 368 25.43 13.60 -11.61
N ASN A 369 26.30 13.72 -12.62
CA ASN A 369 26.37 12.86 -13.82
C ASN A 369 25.14 12.83 -14.74
N ARG A 370 24.41 13.94 -14.87
CA ARG A 370 23.37 14.00 -15.88
C ARG A 370 23.96 14.15 -17.28
N PRO A 371 23.52 13.32 -18.26
CA PRO A 371 24.06 13.34 -19.61
C PRO A 371 23.89 14.67 -20.33
N ASP A 372 22.89 15.47 -19.94
CA ASP A 372 22.53 16.76 -20.53
C ASP A 372 23.22 17.97 -19.86
N GLY A 373 23.99 17.73 -18.78
CA GLY A 373 24.65 18.78 -18.00
C GLY A 373 23.69 19.68 -17.23
N GLN A 374 22.40 19.33 -17.14
CA GLN A 374 21.39 20.11 -16.44
C GLN A 374 21.42 19.80 -14.92
N THR A 375 21.04 20.79 -14.10
CA THR A 375 21.16 20.69 -12.64
C THR A 375 19.88 21.04 -11.87
N TYR A 376 18.71 21.02 -12.53
CA TYR A 376 17.43 21.17 -11.83
C TYR A 376 17.18 20.00 -10.86
N ASP A 377 16.45 20.25 -9.77
CA ASP A 377 16.35 19.31 -8.65
C ASP A 377 15.39 18.14 -8.89
N ILE A 378 14.26 18.39 -9.57
CA ILE A 378 13.18 17.40 -9.72
C ILE A 378 12.56 17.40 -11.13
N ARG A 379 11.85 16.29 -11.46
CA ARG A 379 10.77 16.38 -12.44
C ARG A 379 9.43 16.37 -11.70
N PHE A 380 8.67 17.43 -11.89
CA PHE A 380 7.34 17.64 -11.33
C PHE A 380 6.30 17.27 -12.40
N ASP A 381 5.62 16.13 -12.26
CA ASP A 381 4.79 15.55 -13.32
C ASP A 381 5.51 15.47 -14.69
N GLY A 382 6.79 15.09 -14.67
CA GLY A 382 7.65 15.04 -15.85
C GLY A 382 8.28 16.36 -16.28
N ILE A 383 7.93 17.49 -15.65
CA ILE A 383 8.44 18.82 -15.99
C ILE A 383 9.73 19.12 -15.23
N PRO A 384 10.85 19.40 -15.90
CA PRO A 384 12.09 19.85 -15.27
C PRO A 384 11.86 21.06 -14.35
N THR A 385 12.05 20.88 -13.05
CA THR A 385 11.65 21.87 -12.04
C THR A 385 12.74 22.04 -10.99
N GLU A 386 13.04 23.28 -10.70
CA GLU A 386 13.98 23.67 -9.64
C GLU A 386 13.22 23.94 -8.33
N LEU A 387 13.82 23.58 -7.19
CA LEU A 387 13.27 23.79 -5.85
C LEU A 387 13.88 25.04 -5.21
N LYS A 388 13.06 25.98 -4.78
CA LYS A 388 13.53 27.20 -4.09
C LYS A 388 12.72 27.48 -2.84
N ALA A 389 13.38 27.37 -1.67
CA ALA A 389 12.82 27.80 -0.40
C ALA A 389 13.38 29.18 -0.04
N THR A 390 12.52 30.20 0.00
CA THR A 390 12.93 31.58 0.26
C THR A 390 12.34 32.12 1.55
N ILE A 391 13.16 32.88 2.29
CA ILE A 391 12.72 33.55 3.52
C ILE A 391 12.11 34.93 3.20
N GLY A 392 12.47 35.52 2.06
CA GLY A 392 12.04 36.88 1.67
C GLY A 392 11.84 37.02 0.16
N THR A 393 11.42 38.20 -0.27
CA THR A 393 11.03 38.52 -1.64
C THR A 393 12.18 39.05 -2.52
N GLY A 394 13.35 39.29 -1.94
CA GLY A 394 14.40 40.11 -2.56
C GLY A 394 15.04 39.57 -3.84
N ASN A 395 15.08 38.23 -4.03
CA ASN A 395 15.81 37.63 -5.15
C ASN A 395 15.00 36.65 -5.99
N ILE A 396 13.65 36.66 -5.90
CA ILE A 396 12.77 35.73 -6.61
C ILE A 396 13.03 35.74 -8.12
N VAL A 397 13.10 36.92 -8.72
CA VAL A 397 13.32 37.09 -10.16
C VAL A 397 14.68 36.54 -10.58
N GLY A 398 15.74 36.79 -9.77
CA GLY A 398 17.07 36.25 -10.01
C GLY A 398 17.12 34.73 -9.92
N TYR A 399 16.52 34.12 -8.87
CA TYR A 399 16.45 32.68 -8.73
C TYR A 399 15.69 32.02 -9.88
N TYR A 400 14.57 32.62 -10.28
CA TYR A 400 13.77 32.12 -11.38
C TYR A 400 14.53 32.17 -12.72
N SER A 401 15.18 33.31 -13.01
CA SER A 401 16.02 33.48 -14.22
C SER A 401 17.16 32.45 -14.24
N TYR A 402 17.84 32.26 -13.11
CA TYR A 402 18.97 31.35 -13.02
C TYR A 402 18.52 29.89 -13.24
N ALA A 403 17.42 29.50 -12.64
CA ALA A 403 16.84 28.15 -12.81
C ALA A 403 16.54 27.83 -14.30
N LEU A 404 15.88 28.75 -15.01
CA LEU A 404 15.53 28.56 -16.41
C LEU A 404 16.72 28.59 -17.36
N HIS A 405 17.65 29.53 -17.18
CA HIS A 405 18.71 29.74 -18.14
C HIS A 405 20.01 28.99 -17.86
N HIS A 406 20.25 28.59 -16.63
CA HIS A 406 21.50 27.95 -16.22
C HIS A 406 21.33 26.52 -15.69
N GLN A 407 20.16 26.16 -15.11
CA GLN A 407 19.94 24.84 -14.57
C GLN A 407 19.09 23.96 -15.48
N GLY A 408 18.56 24.48 -16.58
CA GLY A 408 17.73 23.72 -17.54
C GLY A 408 16.30 23.47 -17.05
N ALA A 409 15.85 24.18 -16.01
CA ALA A 409 14.49 24.06 -15.52
C ALA A 409 13.47 24.69 -16.49
N GLN A 410 12.26 24.14 -16.52
CA GLN A 410 11.10 24.70 -17.23
C GLN A 410 10.07 25.27 -16.24
N ALA A 411 10.23 24.92 -14.98
CA ALA A 411 9.41 25.40 -13.87
C ALA A 411 10.26 25.63 -12.62
N VAL A 412 9.71 26.38 -11.67
CA VAL A 412 10.26 26.50 -10.32
C VAL A 412 9.14 26.26 -9.30
N LEU A 413 9.38 25.40 -8.32
CA LEU A 413 8.54 25.26 -7.15
C LEU A 413 9.12 26.08 -5.99
N PHE A 414 8.38 27.09 -5.58
CA PHE A 414 8.75 27.95 -4.47
C PHE A 414 8.05 27.52 -3.17
N ARG A 415 8.82 27.48 -2.09
CA ARG A 415 8.29 27.45 -0.73
C ARG A 415 8.47 28.83 -0.09
N PHE A 416 7.38 29.44 0.33
CA PHE A 416 7.37 30.75 0.98
C PHE A 416 6.94 30.64 2.44
N LYS A 417 7.46 31.56 3.27
CA LYS A 417 7.07 31.63 4.67
C LYS A 417 5.74 32.35 4.84
N GLU A 418 5.54 33.48 4.17
CA GLU A 418 4.38 34.35 4.36
C GLU A 418 3.92 34.99 3.03
N ARG A 419 2.62 35.30 2.96
CA ARG A 419 2.03 36.04 1.83
C ARG A 419 2.36 37.52 1.90
N SER A 420 2.69 38.13 0.78
CA SER A 420 2.81 39.57 0.66
C SER A 420 2.52 40.08 -0.77
N THR A 421 2.03 41.33 -0.89
CA THR A 421 1.76 41.95 -2.17
C THR A 421 3.06 42.04 -3.02
N GLU A 422 4.18 42.29 -2.39
CA GLU A 422 5.47 42.36 -3.06
C GLU A 422 5.90 41.01 -3.64
N LEU A 423 5.63 39.91 -2.93
CA LEU A 423 5.85 38.55 -3.43
C LEU A 423 5.15 38.34 -4.77
N PHE A 424 3.86 38.60 -4.85
CA PHE A 424 3.08 38.39 -6.07
C PHE A 424 3.50 39.33 -7.22
N LYS A 425 3.96 40.56 -6.90
CA LYS A 425 4.58 41.43 -7.91
C LYS A 425 5.85 40.82 -8.49
N ARG A 426 6.71 40.25 -7.64
CA ARG A 426 7.95 39.57 -8.09
C ARG A 426 7.70 38.35 -8.91
N LEU A 427 6.71 37.53 -8.53
CA LEU A 427 6.29 36.36 -9.33
C LEU A 427 5.75 36.80 -10.69
N SER A 428 4.90 37.83 -10.73
CA SER A 428 4.39 38.41 -11.99
C SER A 428 5.52 38.97 -12.89
N GLU A 429 6.49 39.62 -12.30
CA GLU A 429 7.67 40.15 -13.02
C GLU A 429 8.48 38.98 -13.62
N ALA A 430 8.77 37.96 -12.82
CA ALA A 430 9.53 36.78 -13.24
C ALA A 430 8.81 36.04 -14.39
N LYS A 431 7.51 35.75 -14.24
CA LYS A 431 6.72 35.11 -15.28
C LYS A 431 6.63 35.85 -16.57
N ARG A 432 6.37 37.17 -16.48
CA ARG A 432 6.31 38.09 -17.67
C ARG A 432 7.63 38.16 -18.42
N LYS A 433 8.77 38.19 -17.68
CA LYS A 433 10.09 38.38 -18.28
C LYS A 433 10.67 37.11 -18.90
N TYR A 434 10.44 35.97 -18.29
CA TYR A 434 11.12 34.73 -18.64
C TYR A 434 10.19 33.58 -19.10
N GLY A 435 8.87 33.73 -18.98
CA GLY A 435 7.94 32.64 -19.28
C GLY A 435 8.03 31.51 -18.26
N GLY A 436 7.86 30.25 -18.70
CA GLY A 436 7.93 29.07 -17.86
C GLY A 436 6.76 28.90 -16.90
N ARG A 437 6.84 27.94 -15.99
CA ARG A 437 5.80 27.66 -14.99
C ARG A 437 6.30 27.97 -13.58
N ILE A 438 5.44 28.51 -12.75
CA ILE A 438 5.73 28.82 -11.36
C ILE A 438 4.72 28.07 -10.50
N PHE A 439 5.21 27.19 -9.64
CA PHE A 439 4.44 26.57 -8.58
C PHE A 439 4.88 27.18 -7.26
N TYR A 440 3.96 27.31 -6.32
CA TYR A 440 4.31 27.79 -4.99
C TYR A 440 3.37 27.24 -3.92
N TYR A 441 3.86 27.25 -2.69
CA TYR A 441 3.05 27.02 -1.49
C TYR A 441 3.62 27.80 -0.30
N PHE A 442 2.82 27.91 0.75
CA PHE A 442 3.21 28.53 2.02
C PHE A 442 3.41 27.47 3.09
N GLU A 443 4.42 27.64 3.95
CA GLU A 443 4.80 26.63 4.97
C GLU A 443 3.65 26.21 5.89
N ASN A 444 2.70 27.08 6.13
CA ASN A 444 1.54 26.85 7.00
C ASN A 444 0.28 26.37 6.28
N GLU A 445 0.28 26.28 4.94
CA GLU A 445 -0.90 25.88 4.16
C GLU A 445 -0.68 24.58 3.38
N GLU A 446 0.57 24.28 3.00
CA GLU A 446 1.01 23.09 2.24
C GLU A 446 0.17 22.79 0.98
N THR A 447 -0.58 23.74 0.46
CA THR A 447 -1.35 23.62 -0.77
C THR A 447 -0.61 24.22 -1.92
N ILE A 448 -0.26 23.43 -2.94
CA ILE A 448 0.45 23.89 -4.13
C ILE A 448 -0.51 24.61 -5.07
N THR A 449 -0.09 25.79 -5.50
CA THR A 449 -0.80 26.63 -6.46
C THR A 449 0.11 26.92 -7.65
N GLU A 450 -0.40 26.82 -8.86
CA GLU A 450 0.26 27.35 -10.06
C GLU A 450 -0.08 28.82 -10.22
N PHE A 451 0.96 29.64 -10.46
CA PHE A 451 0.86 31.11 -10.62
C PHE A 451 0.62 31.53 -12.07
#